data_de7b0635acf9e3e9fa488916d1afe2ee
#
_entry.id   de7b0635acf9e3e9fa488916d1afe2ee
#
_cell.length_a   1.000
_cell.length_b   1.000
_cell.length_c   1.000
_cell.angle_alpha   90.00
_cell.angle_beta   90.00
_cell.angle_gamma   90.00
#
_symmetry.space_group_name_H-M   'P 1'
#
loop_
_entity.id
_entity.type
_entity.pdbx_description
1 polymer ?
#
loop_
_entity_poly.entity_id
_entity_poly.type
_entity_poly.pdbx_seq_one_letter_code
_entity_poly.pdbx_strand_id
1 'polypeptide(L)'
;MRRSIITAAVVLLVLAGLGSVAVATGGGSTVTSARLERSLTASFSQVYSQQARLLGHRGVTPASLHAKAMCDNGGSNVGPGSSWNCLMSFHDPGNPMPTTGYGKFELNVHSNDCYTAGSPSTLVGFQTITDKQGRTVNNPAYEFDACFDPGSSNEPTGVTFPSALTITTTALTPDPQGRATVAALCGTGADGCVGSITVTTHGRKLGSVPFHLAENETAKLTLPQLPPGTTEADLAVSYQQGVGSSGTTLPVQGG
;
A
#
# COMPACT_ATOMS: atom_id res chain seq x y z
N MET A 1 2.55 16.15 67.87
CA MET A 1 3.24 15.99 66.54
C MET A 1 3.03 14.64 65.82
N ARG A 2 2.95 13.48 66.53
CA ARG A 2 2.77 12.17 65.86
C ARG A 2 1.41 11.97 65.11
N ARG A 3 0.30 12.57 65.65
CA ARG A 3 -1.03 12.41 65.00
C ARG A 3 -1.18 13.16 63.68
N SER A 4 -0.51 14.32 63.55
CA SER A 4 -0.56 15.13 62.32
C SER A 4 0.23 14.49 61.14
N ILE A 5 1.30 13.75 61.47
CA ILE A 5 2.10 13.06 60.46
C ILE A 5 1.35 11.86 59.84
N ILE A 6 0.59 11.14 60.67
CA ILE A 6 -0.20 9.99 60.21
C ILE A 6 -1.35 10.45 59.29
N THR A 7 -1.99 11.59 59.61
CA THR A 7 -3.09 12.12 58.80
C THR A 7 -2.56 12.62 57.43
N ALA A 8 -1.38 13.26 57.41
CA ALA A 8 -0.78 13.70 56.15
C ALA A 8 -0.33 12.52 55.27
N ALA A 9 0.19 11.44 55.85
CA ALA A 9 0.60 10.24 55.12
C ALA A 9 -0.61 9.49 54.52
N VAL A 10 -1.75 9.43 55.23
CA VAL A 10 -2.96 8.79 54.70
C VAL A 10 -3.60 9.61 53.57
N VAL A 11 -3.60 10.95 53.69
CA VAL A 11 -4.11 11.82 52.63
C VAL A 11 -3.23 11.74 51.38
N LEU A 12 -1.91 11.66 51.51
CA LEU A 12 -0.98 11.51 50.41
C LEU A 12 -1.12 10.12 49.72
N LEU A 13 -1.35 9.05 50.47
CA LEU A 13 -1.61 7.71 49.91
C LEU A 13 -2.95 7.62 49.17
N VAL A 14 -3.99 8.31 49.67
CA VAL A 14 -5.29 8.36 48.98
C VAL A 14 -5.22 9.18 47.70
N LEU A 15 -4.45 10.29 47.69
CA LEU A 15 -4.25 11.09 46.49
C LEU A 15 -3.36 10.39 45.43
N ALA A 16 -2.38 9.61 45.88
CA ALA A 16 -1.58 8.78 44.96
C ALA A 16 -2.37 7.60 44.37
N GLY A 17 -3.34 7.07 45.11
CA GLY A 17 -4.22 5.99 44.66
C GLY A 17 -5.31 6.44 43.65
N LEU A 18 -5.71 7.72 43.69
CA LEU A 18 -6.72 8.26 42.75
C LEU A 18 -6.11 8.75 41.44
N GLY A 19 -4.81 8.95 41.36
CA GLY A 19 -4.09 9.37 40.14
C GLY A 19 -3.86 8.26 39.12
N SER A 20 -4.06 7.00 39.49
CA SER A 20 -3.78 5.86 38.61
C SER A 20 -5.02 5.23 37.93
N VAL A 21 -6.21 5.82 38.08
CA VAL A 21 -7.45 5.29 37.47
C VAL A 21 -7.90 6.10 36.25
N ALA A 22 -7.21 7.17 35.88
CA ALA A 22 -7.64 8.07 34.79
C ALA A 22 -6.93 7.86 33.44
N VAL A 23 -6.26 6.74 33.20
CA VAL A 23 -5.55 6.50 31.92
C VAL A 23 -6.11 5.29 31.14
N ALA A 24 -7.23 4.72 31.56
CA ALA A 24 -7.77 3.53 30.89
C ALA A 24 -9.11 3.73 30.17
N THR A 25 -9.47 4.97 29.80
CA THR A 25 -10.69 5.21 29.00
C THR A 25 -10.46 6.08 27.77
N GLY A 26 -9.28 6.03 27.21
CA GLY A 26 -9.11 6.32 25.80
C GLY A 26 -9.49 5.05 25.04
N GLY A 27 -10.78 4.78 24.89
CA GLY A 27 -11.27 3.71 24.02
C GLY A 27 -10.94 4.04 22.57
N GLY A 28 -9.66 3.91 22.20
CA GLY A 28 -9.29 3.88 20.78
C GLY A 28 -10.03 2.74 20.12
N SER A 29 -10.49 2.96 18.91
CA SER A 29 -11.14 1.89 18.13
C SER A 29 -10.22 0.67 18.07
N THR A 30 -10.79 -0.52 18.24
CA THR A 30 -10.08 -1.79 18.04
C THR A 30 -9.80 -2.05 16.56
N VAL A 31 -10.48 -1.34 15.66
CA VAL A 31 -10.24 -1.35 14.22
C VAL A 31 -9.00 -0.52 13.91
N THR A 32 -7.94 -1.19 13.52
CA THR A 32 -6.68 -0.57 13.06
C THR A 32 -6.25 -1.17 11.72
N SER A 33 -5.47 -0.42 10.93
CA SER A 33 -4.92 -0.93 9.66
C SER A 33 -4.18 -2.25 9.87
N ALA A 34 -3.29 -2.33 10.87
CA ALA A 34 -2.52 -3.54 11.15
C ALA A 34 -3.40 -4.77 11.48
N ARG A 35 -4.50 -4.59 12.22
CA ARG A 35 -5.46 -5.69 12.47
C ARG A 35 -6.21 -6.09 11.20
N LEU A 36 -6.63 -5.10 10.42
CA LEU A 36 -7.35 -5.33 9.17
C LEU A 36 -6.46 -6.06 8.15
N GLU A 37 -5.22 -5.64 8.00
CA GLU A 37 -4.21 -6.26 7.12
C GLU A 37 -4.00 -7.74 7.44
N ARG A 38 -3.84 -8.08 8.71
CA ARG A 38 -3.71 -9.50 9.15
C ARG A 38 -4.95 -10.31 8.82
N SER A 39 -6.11 -9.77 9.18
CA SER A 39 -7.38 -10.46 8.96
C SER A 39 -7.67 -10.64 7.47
N LEU A 40 -7.51 -9.58 6.67
CA LEU A 40 -7.72 -9.63 5.23
C LEU A 40 -6.76 -10.60 4.55
N THR A 41 -5.48 -10.59 4.91
CA THR A 41 -4.49 -11.54 4.40
C THR A 41 -4.90 -12.98 4.66
N ALA A 42 -5.32 -13.30 5.88
CA ALA A 42 -5.73 -14.65 6.26
C ALA A 42 -7.02 -15.06 5.54
N SER A 43 -8.05 -14.21 5.58
CA SER A 43 -9.36 -14.51 4.99
C SER A 43 -9.27 -14.63 3.48
N PHE A 44 -8.61 -13.69 2.81
CA PHE A 44 -8.38 -13.74 1.37
C PHE A 44 -7.64 -15.01 0.96
N SER A 45 -6.58 -15.38 1.68
CA SER A 45 -5.81 -16.60 1.38
C SER A 45 -6.70 -17.85 1.40
N GLN A 46 -7.65 -17.91 2.32
CA GLN A 46 -8.61 -19.03 2.40
C GLN A 46 -9.58 -19.02 1.21
N VAL A 47 -10.26 -17.91 0.95
CA VAL A 47 -11.28 -17.84 -0.13
C VAL A 47 -10.64 -17.95 -1.51
N TYR A 48 -9.46 -17.34 -1.72
CA TYR A 48 -8.75 -17.48 -2.98
C TYR A 48 -8.23 -18.91 -3.23
N SER A 49 -7.74 -19.58 -2.21
CA SER A 49 -7.34 -20.98 -2.36
C SER A 49 -8.54 -21.92 -2.70
N GLN A 50 -9.76 -21.55 -2.29
CA GLN A 50 -10.98 -22.23 -2.73
C GLN A 50 -11.27 -21.93 -4.21
N GLN A 51 -11.19 -20.66 -4.63
CA GLN A 51 -11.31 -20.28 -6.03
C GLN A 51 -10.30 -21.02 -6.90
N ALA A 52 -9.03 -21.02 -6.52
CA ALA A 52 -7.97 -21.70 -7.26
C ALA A 52 -8.25 -23.21 -7.44
N ARG A 53 -8.81 -23.87 -6.42
CA ARG A 53 -9.25 -25.27 -6.53
C ARG A 53 -10.41 -25.47 -7.52
N LEU A 54 -11.37 -24.53 -7.53
CA LEU A 54 -12.48 -24.53 -8.48
C LEU A 54 -11.97 -24.39 -9.92
N LEU A 55 -11.03 -23.47 -10.13
CA LEU A 55 -10.40 -23.22 -11.43
C LEU A 55 -9.41 -24.32 -11.87
N GLY A 56 -8.98 -25.15 -10.95
CA GLY A 56 -8.02 -26.24 -11.22
C GLY A 56 -6.55 -25.81 -11.14
N HIS A 57 -6.25 -24.66 -10.54
CA HIS A 57 -4.87 -24.25 -10.24
C HIS A 57 -4.24 -25.21 -9.22
N ARG A 58 -3.10 -25.79 -9.58
CA ARG A 58 -2.45 -26.80 -8.75
C ARG A 58 -1.46 -26.17 -7.76
N GLY A 59 -1.38 -26.75 -6.57
CA GLY A 59 -0.40 -26.33 -5.55
C GLY A 59 -0.75 -25.01 -4.83
N VAL A 60 -1.89 -24.39 -5.13
CA VAL A 60 -2.32 -23.16 -4.47
C VAL A 60 -2.96 -23.52 -3.13
N THR A 61 -2.32 -23.08 -2.07
CA THR A 61 -2.78 -23.20 -0.67
C THR A 61 -2.74 -21.83 -0.01
N PRO A 62 -3.42 -21.60 1.12
CA PRO A 62 -3.31 -20.32 1.83
C PRO A 62 -1.85 -19.91 2.12
N ALA A 63 -1.00 -20.87 2.46
CA ALA A 63 0.42 -20.58 2.75
C ALA A 63 1.24 -20.31 1.48
N SER A 64 1.02 -21.02 0.37
CA SER A 64 1.78 -20.84 -0.87
C SER A 64 1.46 -19.54 -1.59
N LEU A 65 0.33 -18.89 -1.26
CA LEU A 65 -0.03 -17.58 -1.81
C LEU A 65 0.92 -16.48 -1.33
N HIS A 66 1.55 -16.64 -0.15
CA HIS A 66 2.38 -15.57 0.44
C HIS A 66 1.69 -14.21 0.42
N ALA A 67 0.36 -14.21 0.61
CA ALA A 67 -0.45 -13.01 0.52
C ALA A 67 -0.01 -11.97 1.55
N LYS A 68 -0.07 -10.71 1.15
CA LYS A 68 0.26 -9.54 1.98
C LYS A 68 -0.73 -8.45 1.68
N ALA A 69 -1.23 -7.80 2.72
CA ALA A 69 -2.12 -6.66 2.61
C ALA A 69 -1.53 -5.43 3.28
N MET A 70 -1.87 -4.27 2.77
CA MET A 70 -1.65 -2.97 3.40
C MET A 70 -2.92 -2.15 3.23
N CYS A 71 -3.43 -1.58 4.31
CA CYS A 71 -4.73 -0.94 4.36
C CYS A 71 -4.63 0.52 4.81
N ASP A 72 -5.42 1.37 4.16
CA ASP A 72 -5.55 2.80 4.45
C ASP A 72 -7.03 3.20 4.46
N ASN A 73 -7.38 4.15 5.32
CA ASN A 73 -8.72 4.73 5.44
C ASN A 73 -8.75 6.22 4.99
N GLY A 74 -7.79 6.65 4.21
CA GLY A 74 -7.78 8.01 3.64
C GLY A 74 -7.50 9.13 4.66
N GLY A 75 -6.83 8.83 5.79
CA GLY A 75 -6.47 9.83 6.80
C GLY A 75 -6.19 9.25 8.18
N SER A 76 -7.20 8.71 8.85
CA SER A 76 -7.02 8.02 10.14
C SER A 76 -6.99 6.52 9.90
N ASN A 77 -5.87 5.87 10.13
CA ASN A 77 -5.73 4.41 9.98
C ASN A 77 -6.38 3.63 11.14
N VAL A 78 -7.47 4.14 11.69
CA VAL A 78 -8.24 3.54 12.78
C VAL A 78 -9.74 3.82 12.59
N GLY A 79 -10.58 2.96 13.13
CA GLY A 79 -12.03 3.10 13.19
C GLY A 79 -12.77 2.39 12.06
N PRO A 80 -14.09 2.17 12.24
CA PRO A 80 -14.94 1.59 11.20
C PRO A 80 -15.19 2.60 10.06
N GLY A 81 -15.65 2.11 8.92
CA GLY A 81 -16.04 2.92 7.77
C GLY A 81 -15.97 2.17 6.46
N SER A 82 -16.51 2.78 5.41
CA SER A 82 -16.55 2.24 4.05
C SER A 82 -15.46 2.81 3.13
N SER A 83 -14.56 3.63 3.66
CA SER A 83 -13.46 4.24 2.90
C SER A 83 -12.14 3.47 3.00
N TRP A 84 -12.14 2.30 3.61
CA TRP A 84 -10.96 1.46 3.68
C TRP A 84 -10.60 0.90 2.30
N ASN A 85 -9.36 1.14 1.90
CA ASN A 85 -8.76 0.54 0.72
C ASN A 85 -7.55 -0.28 1.14
N CYS A 86 -7.43 -1.48 0.61
CA CYS A 86 -6.29 -2.34 0.89
C CYS A 86 -5.60 -2.72 -0.42
N LEU A 87 -4.30 -2.54 -0.49
CA LEU A 87 -3.47 -3.10 -1.54
C LEU A 87 -3.09 -4.52 -1.13
N MET A 88 -3.27 -5.47 -2.01
CA MET A 88 -2.93 -6.86 -1.75
C MET A 88 -2.06 -7.43 -2.84
N SER A 89 -0.98 -8.09 -2.46
CA SER A 89 -0.15 -8.92 -3.31
C SER A 89 -0.24 -10.38 -2.89
N PHE A 90 -0.15 -11.29 -3.86
CA PHE A 90 -0.09 -12.72 -3.61
C PHE A 90 0.57 -13.44 -4.78
N HIS A 91 0.85 -14.72 -4.63
CA HIS A 91 1.49 -15.53 -5.66
C HIS A 91 0.59 -16.70 -6.08
N ASP A 92 0.11 -16.68 -7.31
CA ASP A 92 -0.51 -17.81 -7.99
C ASP A 92 0.11 -17.94 -9.38
N PRO A 93 0.82 -19.05 -9.69
CA PRO A 93 1.38 -19.24 -11.03
C PRO A 93 0.33 -19.28 -12.15
N GLY A 94 -0.91 -19.67 -11.82
CA GLY A 94 -2.04 -19.69 -12.77
C GLY A 94 -2.71 -18.34 -12.99
N ASN A 95 -2.39 -17.35 -12.15
CA ASN A 95 -2.95 -15.99 -12.24
C ASN A 95 -1.89 -14.97 -11.75
N PRO A 96 -0.92 -14.63 -12.61
CA PRO A 96 0.16 -13.73 -12.22
C PRO A 96 -0.37 -12.34 -11.87
N MET A 97 0.23 -11.72 -10.85
CA MET A 97 -0.07 -10.36 -10.46
C MET A 97 0.17 -9.37 -11.62
N PRO A 98 -0.60 -8.28 -11.68
CA PRO A 98 -0.33 -7.18 -12.61
C PRO A 98 1.07 -6.59 -12.38
N THR A 99 1.59 -5.84 -13.34
CA THR A 99 2.94 -5.24 -13.27
C THR A 99 3.13 -4.29 -12.09
N THR A 100 2.05 -3.73 -11.55
CA THR A 100 2.06 -2.95 -10.29
C THR A 100 2.41 -3.79 -9.06
N GLY A 101 2.29 -5.11 -9.14
CA GLY A 101 2.59 -6.04 -8.05
C GLY A 101 1.49 -6.18 -7.00
N TYR A 102 0.35 -5.49 -7.14
CA TYR A 102 -0.78 -5.56 -6.20
C TYR A 102 -2.13 -5.34 -6.88
N GLY A 103 -3.20 -5.75 -6.20
CA GLY A 103 -4.58 -5.41 -6.52
C GLY A 103 -5.22 -4.59 -5.42
N LYS A 104 -6.11 -3.66 -5.78
CA LYS A 104 -6.83 -2.81 -4.82
C LYS A 104 -8.13 -3.48 -4.39
N PHE A 105 -8.31 -3.65 -3.10
CA PHE A 105 -9.52 -4.13 -2.44
C PHE A 105 -10.24 -2.98 -1.77
N GLU A 106 -11.56 -2.94 -1.86
CA GLU A 106 -12.41 -1.98 -1.17
C GLU A 106 -13.12 -2.68 -0.02
N LEU A 107 -13.06 -2.09 1.18
CA LEU A 107 -13.62 -2.71 2.37
C LEU A 107 -14.60 -1.79 3.06
N ASN A 108 -15.71 -2.40 3.51
CA ASN A 108 -16.63 -1.80 4.46
C ASN A 108 -16.41 -2.44 5.83
N VAL A 109 -15.81 -1.67 6.74
CA VAL A 109 -15.42 -2.14 8.07
C VAL A 109 -16.44 -1.68 9.09
N HIS A 110 -16.99 -2.62 9.85
CA HIS A 110 -18.04 -2.40 10.83
C HIS A 110 -17.49 -2.21 12.25
N SER A 111 -18.29 -1.62 13.13
CA SER A 111 -17.90 -1.38 14.53
C SER A 111 -17.85 -2.65 15.39
N ASN A 112 -18.35 -3.77 14.89
CA ASN A 112 -18.29 -5.08 15.56
C ASN A 112 -17.05 -5.90 15.20
N ASP A 113 -16.00 -5.26 14.69
CA ASP A 113 -14.77 -5.90 14.26
C ASP A 113 -14.94 -6.91 13.10
N CYS A 114 -15.95 -6.69 12.24
CA CYS A 114 -16.14 -7.45 11.01
C CYS A 114 -16.10 -6.51 9.80
N TYR A 115 -15.93 -7.07 8.62
CA TYR A 115 -15.89 -6.30 7.37
C TYR A 115 -16.38 -7.12 6.18
N THR A 116 -16.87 -6.42 5.16
CA THR A 116 -17.07 -6.96 3.81
C THR A 116 -15.92 -6.47 2.93
N ALA A 117 -15.28 -7.36 2.19
CA ALA A 117 -14.20 -7.05 1.26
C ALA A 117 -14.64 -7.33 -0.18
N GLY A 118 -14.57 -6.31 -1.04
CA GLY A 118 -14.73 -6.42 -2.49
C GLY A 118 -13.37 -6.51 -3.17
N SER A 119 -13.15 -7.57 -3.93
CA SER A 119 -11.91 -7.80 -4.66
C SER A 119 -11.96 -7.23 -6.08
N PRO A 120 -10.84 -6.78 -6.66
CA PRO A 120 -10.83 -6.29 -8.03
C PRO A 120 -11.10 -7.43 -9.02
N SER A 121 -12.12 -7.28 -9.85
CA SER A 121 -12.52 -8.29 -10.84
C SER A 121 -11.42 -8.62 -11.85
N THR A 122 -10.53 -7.67 -12.12
CA THR A 122 -9.35 -7.86 -12.98
C THR A 122 -8.34 -8.85 -12.39
N LEU A 123 -8.41 -9.10 -11.09
CA LEU A 123 -7.48 -9.97 -10.37
C LEU A 123 -8.11 -11.32 -10.02
N VAL A 124 -9.35 -11.31 -9.54
CA VAL A 124 -10.03 -12.52 -9.05
C VAL A 124 -11.16 -12.99 -9.97
N GLY A 125 -11.48 -12.25 -11.03
CA GLY A 125 -12.64 -12.52 -11.89
C GLY A 125 -13.94 -11.92 -11.32
N PHE A 126 -15.07 -12.27 -11.94
CA PHE A 126 -16.39 -11.75 -11.58
C PHE A 126 -17.07 -12.59 -10.49
N GLN A 127 -18.27 -12.16 -10.09
CA GLN A 127 -19.10 -12.84 -9.09
C GLN A 127 -19.32 -14.32 -9.37
N THR A 128 -19.36 -14.71 -10.65
CA THR A 128 -19.40 -16.10 -11.06
C THR A 128 -18.20 -16.44 -11.92
N ILE A 129 -17.71 -17.67 -11.78
CA ILE A 129 -16.60 -18.24 -12.57
C ILE A 129 -17.01 -19.59 -13.17
N THR A 130 -16.34 -19.98 -14.23
CA THR A 130 -16.48 -21.35 -14.78
C THR A 130 -15.45 -22.26 -14.11
N ASP A 131 -15.92 -23.28 -13.41
CA ASP A 131 -15.04 -24.23 -12.74
C ASP A 131 -14.35 -25.19 -13.73
N LYS A 132 -13.42 -26.00 -13.24
CA LYS A 132 -12.69 -26.99 -14.05
C LYS A 132 -13.56 -28.09 -14.66
N GLN A 133 -14.83 -28.20 -14.26
CA GLN A 133 -15.83 -29.10 -14.86
C GLN A 133 -16.72 -28.39 -15.89
N GLY A 134 -16.49 -27.10 -16.17
CA GLY A 134 -17.28 -26.29 -17.09
C GLY A 134 -18.59 -25.75 -16.50
N ARG A 135 -18.77 -25.79 -15.17
CA ARG A 135 -19.99 -25.31 -14.50
C ARG A 135 -19.81 -23.86 -14.06
N THR A 136 -20.85 -23.07 -14.18
CA THR A 136 -20.89 -21.74 -13.58
C THR A 136 -21.12 -21.86 -12.08
N VAL A 137 -20.21 -21.31 -11.29
CA VAL A 137 -20.25 -21.33 -9.82
C VAL A 137 -19.97 -19.96 -9.25
N ASN A 138 -20.42 -19.70 -8.01
CA ASN A 138 -20.06 -18.47 -7.31
C ASN A 138 -18.56 -18.42 -7.07
N ASN A 139 -18.00 -17.23 -7.23
CA ASN A 139 -16.60 -16.94 -6.98
C ASN A 139 -16.39 -16.56 -5.50
N PRO A 140 -15.77 -17.41 -4.67
CA PRO A 140 -15.63 -17.13 -3.25
C PRO A 140 -14.68 -15.97 -2.94
N ALA A 141 -13.82 -15.58 -3.88
CA ALA A 141 -12.87 -14.49 -3.70
C ALA A 141 -13.35 -13.14 -4.25
N TYR A 142 -14.53 -13.07 -4.90
CA TYR A 142 -15.04 -11.84 -5.50
C TYR A 142 -15.50 -10.83 -4.42
N GLU A 143 -16.32 -11.30 -3.49
CA GLU A 143 -16.77 -10.55 -2.32
C GLU A 143 -16.91 -11.53 -1.16
N PHE A 144 -16.43 -11.15 0.00
CA PHE A 144 -16.49 -12.00 1.19
C PHE A 144 -16.54 -11.19 2.48
N ASP A 145 -17.18 -11.78 3.47
CA ASP A 145 -17.23 -11.24 4.83
C ASP A 145 -16.19 -11.92 5.71
N ALA A 146 -15.58 -11.17 6.61
CA ALA A 146 -14.69 -11.68 7.63
C ALA A 146 -14.73 -10.82 8.89
N CYS A 147 -14.20 -11.36 9.99
CA CYS A 147 -14.07 -10.64 11.25
C CYS A 147 -12.62 -10.71 11.74
N PHE A 148 -12.20 -9.70 12.52
CA PHE A 148 -10.91 -9.71 13.18
C PHE A 148 -10.87 -10.78 14.27
N ASP A 149 -9.68 -11.31 14.50
CA ASP A 149 -9.41 -12.11 15.68
C ASP A 149 -9.00 -11.15 16.83
N PRO A 150 -9.88 -10.88 17.81
CA PRO A 150 -9.57 -9.95 18.89
C PRO A 150 -8.40 -10.49 19.72
N GLY A 151 -7.35 -9.72 19.81
CA GLY A 151 -6.18 -10.02 20.63
C GLY A 151 -4.97 -10.62 19.90
N SER A 152 -5.02 -10.80 18.58
CA SER A 152 -3.82 -11.13 17.82
C SER A 152 -2.85 -9.96 17.82
N SER A 153 -1.63 -10.17 18.34
CA SER A 153 -0.54 -9.17 18.36
C SER A 153 0.47 -9.34 17.22
N ASN A 154 0.25 -10.29 16.34
CA ASN A 154 1.19 -10.57 15.25
C ASN A 154 1.02 -9.54 14.13
N GLU A 155 1.82 -8.49 14.16
CA GLU A 155 1.90 -7.54 13.06
C GLU A 155 2.68 -8.16 11.89
N PRO A 156 2.22 -8.00 10.63
CA PRO A 156 3.02 -8.40 9.48
C PRO A 156 4.27 -7.53 9.42
N THR A 157 5.44 -8.14 9.64
CA THR A 157 6.73 -7.45 9.52
C THR A 157 7.31 -7.65 8.13
N GLY A 158 8.00 -6.65 7.61
CA GLY A 158 8.66 -6.71 6.31
C GLY A 158 7.71 -6.67 5.11
N VAL A 159 6.47 -6.25 5.30
CA VAL A 159 5.56 -5.94 4.19
C VAL A 159 5.91 -4.56 3.65
N THR A 160 6.18 -4.50 2.34
CA THR A 160 6.46 -3.24 1.64
C THR A 160 5.39 -3.00 0.59
N PHE A 161 4.88 -1.77 0.53
CA PHE A 161 3.93 -1.33 -0.48
C PHE A 161 4.45 -0.04 -1.15
N PRO A 162 5.52 -0.17 -1.96
CA PRO A 162 6.04 0.96 -2.72
C PRO A 162 5.03 1.39 -3.76
N SER A 163 5.01 2.68 -4.05
CA SER A 163 4.18 3.26 -5.09
C SER A 163 4.93 3.45 -6.40
N ALA A 164 4.21 3.62 -7.48
CA ALA A 164 4.75 3.96 -8.78
C ALA A 164 4.85 5.47 -8.96
N LEU A 165 5.97 5.95 -9.51
CA LEU A 165 6.19 7.34 -9.88
C LEU A 165 5.62 7.59 -11.27
N THR A 166 4.77 8.58 -11.40
CA THR A 166 4.26 9.08 -12.68
C THR A 166 4.93 10.40 -13.02
N ILE A 167 5.61 10.48 -14.17
CA ILE A 167 6.11 11.74 -14.71
C ILE A 167 4.94 12.43 -15.41
N THR A 168 4.54 13.59 -14.88
CA THR A 168 3.38 14.37 -15.38
C THR A 168 3.78 15.46 -16.39
N THR A 169 5.07 15.76 -16.49
CA THR A 169 5.61 16.64 -17.53
C THR A 169 5.50 15.98 -18.90
N THR A 170 5.03 16.73 -19.89
CA THR A 170 4.83 16.24 -21.27
C THR A 170 5.92 16.71 -22.25
N ALA A 171 6.70 17.73 -21.89
CA ALA A 171 7.83 18.25 -22.65
C ALA A 171 8.87 18.88 -21.72
N LEU A 172 10.14 18.79 -22.06
CA LEU A 172 11.23 19.41 -21.33
C LEU A 172 11.53 20.79 -21.91
N THR A 173 11.69 21.79 -21.04
CA THR A 173 12.14 23.13 -21.42
C THR A 173 13.42 23.44 -20.63
N PRO A 174 14.60 23.29 -21.24
CA PRO A 174 15.86 23.58 -20.58
C PRO A 174 16.02 25.07 -20.24
N ASP A 175 16.64 25.34 -19.11
CA ASP A 175 17.10 26.69 -18.75
C ASP A 175 18.34 27.08 -19.61
N PRO A 176 18.84 28.33 -19.51
CA PRO A 176 20.03 28.77 -20.27
C PRO A 176 21.29 27.96 -19.95
N GLN A 177 21.30 27.18 -18.85
CA GLN A 177 22.37 26.28 -18.47
C GLN A 177 22.13 24.85 -18.98
N GLY A 178 21.06 24.61 -19.74
CA GLY A 178 20.69 23.31 -20.29
C GLY A 178 20.02 22.36 -19.28
N ARG A 179 19.59 22.84 -18.09
CA ARG A 179 18.93 22.02 -17.09
C ARG A 179 17.42 22.08 -17.26
N ALA A 180 16.76 20.94 -17.27
CA ALA A 180 15.32 20.83 -17.32
C ALA A 180 14.77 20.28 -16.00
N THR A 181 13.50 20.54 -15.74
CA THR A 181 12.79 20.05 -14.56
C THR A 181 11.59 19.21 -14.98
N VAL A 182 11.37 18.09 -14.34
CA VAL A 182 10.15 17.30 -14.50
C VAL A 182 9.30 17.35 -13.24
N ALA A 183 8.00 17.42 -13.42
CA ALA A 183 7.03 17.19 -12.37
C ALA A 183 6.75 15.69 -12.27
N ALA A 184 6.78 15.16 -11.08
CA ALA A 184 6.53 13.75 -10.79
C ALA A 184 5.54 13.63 -9.63
N LEU A 185 4.63 12.68 -9.74
CA LEU A 185 3.63 12.31 -8.73
C LEU A 185 3.93 10.90 -8.25
N CYS A 186 4.08 10.72 -6.96
CA CYS A 186 4.07 9.40 -6.33
C CYS A 186 2.62 8.95 -6.14
N GLY A 187 2.27 7.79 -6.64
CA GLY A 187 0.92 7.22 -6.48
C GLY A 187 0.65 6.68 -5.08
N THR A 188 -0.42 5.91 -4.94
CA THR A 188 -0.82 5.29 -3.68
C THR A 188 0.11 4.13 -3.32
N GLY A 189 0.59 4.09 -2.08
CA GLY A 189 1.45 3.03 -1.52
C GLY A 189 2.22 3.56 -0.32
N ALA A 190 2.00 3.02 0.88
CA ALA A 190 2.45 3.60 2.16
C ALA A 190 3.97 3.78 2.28
N ASP A 191 4.76 3.02 1.52
CA ASP A 191 6.22 3.19 1.49
C ASP A 191 6.65 4.31 0.52
N GLY A 192 5.69 4.93 -0.17
CA GLY A 192 5.94 5.99 -1.13
C GLY A 192 6.76 5.53 -2.34
N CYS A 193 7.46 6.46 -2.94
CA CYS A 193 8.31 6.23 -4.12
C CYS A 193 9.77 6.50 -3.77
N VAL A 194 10.61 5.48 -3.84
CA VAL A 194 12.05 5.61 -3.63
C VAL A 194 12.81 5.00 -4.81
N GLY A 195 13.70 5.78 -5.42
CA GLY A 195 14.42 5.30 -6.59
C GLY A 195 15.24 6.37 -7.28
N SER A 196 15.43 6.20 -8.59
CA SER A 196 16.11 7.19 -9.43
C SER A 196 15.54 7.25 -10.84
N ILE A 197 15.62 8.44 -11.45
CA ILE A 197 15.35 8.64 -12.88
C ILE A 197 16.68 8.71 -13.60
N THR A 198 16.95 7.77 -14.50
CA THR A 198 18.09 7.81 -15.41
C THR A 198 17.70 8.57 -16.67
N VAL A 199 18.49 9.55 -17.05
CA VAL A 199 18.29 10.37 -18.25
C VAL A 199 19.24 9.93 -19.33
N THR A 200 18.71 9.65 -20.52
CA THR A 200 19.47 9.21 -21.69
C THR A 200 19.05 10.06 -22.90
N THR A 201 20.00 10.46 -23.75
CA THR A 201 19.74 11.11 -25.03
C THR A 201 20.56 10.42 -26.11
N HIS A 202 19.97 10.09 -27.27
CA HIS A 202 20.65 9.39 -28.35
C HIS A 202 21.43 8.15 -27.88
N GLY A 203 20.86 7.39 -26.93
CA GLY A 203 21.48 6.21 -26.34
C GLY A 203 22.61 6.48 -25.33
N ARG A 204 22.97 7.75 -25.10
CA ARG A 204 24.01 8.13 -24.13
C ARG A 204 23.38 8.52 -22.81
N LYS A 205 23.78 7.84 -21.71
CA LYS A 205 23.40 8.20 -20.36
C LYS A 205 24.02 9.52 -19.94
N LEU A 206 23.22 10.48 -19.51
CA LEU A 206 23.64 11.78 -18.99
C LEU A 206 23.85 11.74 -17.47
N GLY A 207 23.02 11.00 -16.76
CA GLY A 207 23.08 10.88 -15.32
C GLY A 207 21.82 10.27 -14.74
N SER A 208 21.75 10.26 -13.41
CA SER A 208 20.55 9.81 -12.67
C SER A 208 20.23 10.80 -11.56
N VAL A 209 18.93 11.00 -11.33
CA VAL A 209 18.37 11.87 -10.28
C VAL A 209 17.65 10.98 -9.27
N PRO A 210 18.09 10.94 -8.01
CA PRO A 210 17.38 10.20 -6.98
C PRO A 210 16.07 10.89 -6.63
N PHE A 211 15.07 10.12 -6.21
CA PHE A 211 13.84 10.62 -5.63
C PHE A 211 13.46 9.82 -4.38
N HIS A 212 12.81 10.53 -3.47
CA HIS A 212 12.19 9.96 -2.28
C HIS A 212 10.94 10.82 -2.00
N LEU A 213 9.78 10.29 -2.31
CA LEU A 213 8.50 10.98 -2.20
C LEU A 213 7.57 10.14 -1.32
N ALA A 214 6.81 10.84 -0.47
CA ALA A 214 5.72 10.21 0.25
C ALA A 214 4.58 9.81 -0.70
N GLU A 215 3.69 8.98 -0.23
CA GLU A 215 2.45 8.64 -0.93
C GLU A 215 1.68 9.91 -1.33
N ASN A 216 1.21 9.95 -2.57
CA ASN A 216 0.47 11.08 -3.18
C ASN A 216 1.25 12.42 -3.23
N GLU A 217 2.54 12.41 -2.92
CA GLU A 217 3.37 13.61 -3.02
C GLU A 217 3.72 13.93 -4.47
N THR A 218 3.68 15.23 -4.80
CA THR A 218 4.14 15.77 -6.08
C THR A 218 5.44 16.55 -5.87
N ALA A 219 6.46 16.28 -6.68
CA ALA A 219 7.73 16.99 -6.63
C ALA A 219 8.19 17.45 -8.01
N LYS A 220 9.05 18.48 -8.02
CA LYS A 220 9.82 18.89 -9.19
C LYS A 220 11.24 18.37 -9.04
N LEU A 221 11.67 17.56 -10.00
CA LEU A 221 13.00 16.94 -10.03
C LEU A 221 13.83 17.58 -11.13
N THR A 222 14.98 18.15 -10.77
CA THR A 222 15.91 18.77 -11.74
C THR A 222 16.74 17.67 -12.39
N LEU A 223 16.69 17.58 -13.71
CA LEU A 223 17.42 16.61 -14.50
C LEU A 223 18.90 17.01 -14.70
N PRO A 224 19.78 16.06 -15.03
CA PRO A 224 21.11 16.37 -15.52
C PRO A 224 21.06 17.32 -16.73
N GLN A 225 22.13 18.10 -16.91
CA GLN A 225 22.24 19.02 -18.03
C GLN A 225 22.10 18.29 -19.38
N LEU A 226 21.19 18.79 -20.21
CA LEU A 226 20.98 18.31 -21.56
C LEU A 226 21.98 18.96 -22.51
N PRO A 227 22.63 18.21 -23.41
CA PRO A 227 23.50 18.77 -24.44
C PRO A 227 22.75 19.76 -25.35
N PRO A 228 23.41 20.81 -25.86
CA PRO A 228 22.81 21.68 -26.88
C PRO A 228 22.33 20.88 -28.10
N GLY A 229 21.17 21.25 -28.63
CA GLY A 229 20.55 20.58 -29.79
C GLY A 229 19.87 19.23 -29.45
N THR A 230 19.68 18.90 -28.16
CA THR A 230 18.87 17.74 -27.77
C THR A 230 17.41 17.98 -28.13
N THR A 231 16.81 17.08 -28.91
CA THR A 231 15.41 17.13 -29.35
C THR A 231 14.49 16.24 -28.52
N GLU A 232 15.05 15.21 -27.86
CA GLU A 232 14.31 14.27 -27.01
C GLU A 232 15.21 13.71 -25.90
N ALA A 233 14.60 13.29 -24.81
CA ALA A 233 15.27 12.61 -23.73
C ALA A 233 14.44 11.42 -23.22
N ASP A 234 15.10 10.29 -23.04
CA ASP A 234 14.51 9.11 -22.41
C ASP A 234 14.73 9.18 -20.91
N LEU A 235 13.64 9.02 -20.16
CA LEU A 235 13.61 9.01 -18.71
C LEU A 235 13.24 7.60 -18.26
N ALA A 236 14.20 6.85 -17.72
CA ALA A 236 13.99 5.51 -17.17
C ALA A 236 13.90 5.59 -15.64
N VAL A 237 12.77 5.19 -15.09
CA VAL A 237 12.54 5.14 -13.64
C VAL A 237 12.93 3.77 -13.13
N SER A 238 13.78 3.74 -12.09
CA SER A 238 14.19 2.53 -11.38
C SER A 238 13.87 2.68 -9.90
N TYR A 239 13.29 1.67 -9.29
CA TYR A 239 12.89 1.68 -7.88
C TYR A 239 13.85 0.86 -7.02
N GLN A 240 14.01 1.25 -5.75
CA GLN A 240 14.81 0.49 -4.78
C GLN A 240 14.11 -0.79 -4.32
N GLN A 241 12.79 -0.80 -4.34
CA GLN A 241 11.97 -1.92 -3.85
C GLN A 241 10.94 -2.31 -4.91
N GLY A 242 10.98 -3.53 -5.36
CA GLY A 242 9.99 -4.41 -5.94
C GLY A 242 8.95 -3.93 -6.96
N VAL A 243 8.86 -2.66 -7.26
CA VAL A 243 8.03 -2.12 -8.35
C VAL A 243 8.83 -2.23 -9.63
N GLY A 244 8.21 -2.67 -10.70
CA GLY A 244 8.87 -2.75 -12.01
C GLY A 244 9.48 -1.42 -12.46
N SER A 245 10.33 -1.44 -13.47
CA SER A 245 10.84 -0.23 -14.10
C SER A 245 9.79 0.35 -15.06
N SER A 246 9.75 1.68 -15.16
CA SER A 246 8.96 2.39 -16.15
C SER A 246 9.84 3.38 -16.90
N GLY A 247 9.39 3.83 -18.08
CA GLY A 247 10.15 4.81 -18.85
C GLY A 247 9.22 5.63 -19.74
N THR A 248 9.66 6.85 -20.07
CA THR A 248 8.97 7.74 -21.00
C THR A 248 10.00 8.53 -21.79
N THR A 249 9.71 8.80 -23.03
CA THR A 249 10.49 9.71 -23.88
C THR A 249 9.78 11.05 -23.94
N LEU A 250 10.47 12.12 -23.61
CA LEU A 250 9.92 13.49 -23.63
C LEU A 250 10.62 14.32 -24.71
N PRO A 251 9.85 15.08 -25.50
CA PRO A 251 10.41 16.06 -26.42
C PRO A 251 11.06 17.22 -25.65
N VAL A 252 12.13 17.77 -26.21
CA VAL A 252 12.84 18.93 -25.67
C VAL A 252 12.48 20.16 -26.52
N GLN A 253 11.92 21.19 -25.90
CA GLN A 253 11.49 22.42 -26.52
C GLN A 253 12.51 23.54 -26.30
N GLY A 254 12.86 24.29 -27.34
CA GLY A 254 13.72 25.48 -27.22
C GLY A 254 15.21 25.20 -27.07
N GLY A 255 15.67 24.01 -27.52
CA GLY A 255 17.10 23.70 -27.56
C GLY A 255 17.81 24.34 -28.76
#